data_783ccd0d1cc96ba61e42319a7934bd4f
#
_entry.id   783ccd0d1cc96ba61e42319a7934bd4f
#
_cell.length_a   1.000
_cell.length_b   1.000
_cell.length_c   1.000
_cell.angle_alpha   90.00
_cell.angle_beta   90.00
_cell.angle_gamma   90.00
#
_symmetry.space_group_name_H-M   'P 1'
#
loop_
_entity.id
_entity.type
_entity.pdbx_description
1 polymer ?
#
loop_
_entity_poly.entity_id
_entity_poly.type
_entity_poly.pdbx_seq_one_letter_code
_entity_poly.pdbx_strand_id
1 'polypeptide(L)'
;AYVNIGAVAMGIAGSFCDPDVLQKYFGIRAEWVDEVEILRRIAIGIYDPEEYEKALQWVKANCREGFDKNLGKDLPEVITKSKIIPAEKDWEFIVKMTLIINH
;
A
#
# COMPACT_ATOMS: atom_id res chain seq x y z
N ALA A 1 -18.95 -4.08 -4.68
CA ALA A 1 -17.93 -5.09 -4.95
C ALA A 1 -16.88 -5.11 -3.83
N TYR A 2 -16.29 -6.24 -3.59
CA TYR A 2 -15.11 -6.39 -2.75
C TYR A 2 -13.87 -6.41 -3.64
N VAL A 3 -12.95 -5.48 -3.42
CA VAL A 3 -11.71 -5.43 -4.21
C VAL A 3 -10.56 -5.90 -3.32
N ASN A 4 -9.88 -6.95 -3.75
CA ASN A 4 -8.67 -7.45 -3.12
C ASN A 4 -7.44 -6.96 -3.89
N ILE A 5 -6.55 -6.26 -3.22
CA ILE A 5 -5.31 -5.76 -3.80
C ILE A 5 -4.19 -6.72 -3.42
N GLY A 6 -3.54 -7.27 -4.43
CA GLY A 6 -2.54 -8.30 -4.27
C GLY A 6 -3.13 -9.72 -4.22
N ALA A 7 -2.32 -10.66 -3.78
CA ALA A 7 -2.71 -12.06 -3.57
C ALA A 7 -2.80 -12.38 -2.08
N VAL A 8 -2.98 -13.65 -1.77
CA VAL A 8 -2.89 -14.15 -0.39
C VAL A 8 -1.49 -13.92 0.16
N ALA A 9 -1.37 -13.37 1.35
CA ALA A 9 -0.09 -13.34 2.06
C ALA A 9 0.39 -14.77 2.29
N MET A 10 1.60 -15.09 1.85
CA MET A 10 2.15 -16.44 1.96
C MET A 10 2.16 -16.90 3.40
N GLY A 11 1.57 -18.08 3.67
CA GLY A 11 1.46 -18.66 5.00
C GLY A 11 0.27 -18.18 5.84
N ILE A 12 -0.54 -17.23 5.34
CA ILE A 12 -1.73 -16.72 6.06
C ILE A 12 -2.99 -16.99 5.23
N ALA A 13 -3.51 -18.21 5.31
CA ALA A 13 -4.72 -18.61 4.60
C ALA A 13 -5.96 -17.78 5.00
N GLY A 14 -6.00 -17.27 6.23
CA GLY A 14 -7.09 -16.43 6.72
C GLY A 14 -7.19 -15.05 6.05
N SER A 15 -6.18 -14.63 5.28
CA SER A 15 -6.24 -13.39 4.50
C SER A 15 -6.97 -13.56 3.16
N PHE A 16 -7.30 -14.80 2.81
CA PHE A 16 -8.02 -15.11 1.58
C PHE A 16 -9.53 -15.11 1.81
N CYS A 17 -10.25 -14.47 0.93
CA CYS A 17 -11.70 -14.49 0.90
C CYS A 17 -12.18 -15.38 -0.23
N ASP A 18 -13.02 -16.39 0.08
CA ASP A 18 -13.62 -17.23 -0.94
C ASP A 18 -14.68 -16.44 -1.71
N PRO A 19 -14.48 -16.19 -3.03
CA PRO A 19 -15.41 -15.42 -3.85
C PRO A 19 -16.79 -16.05 -3.95
N ASP A 20 -16.86 -17.38 -3.97
CA ASP A 20 -18.13 -18.10 -4.07
C ASP A 20 -18.98 -17.92 -2.81
N VAL A 21 -18.36 -17.94 -1.64
CA VAL A 21 -19.03 -17.68 -0.35
C VAL A 21 -19.53 -16.25 -0.30
N LEU A 22 -18.72 -15.27 -0.67
CA LEU A 22 -19.14 -13.87 -0.71
C LEU A 22 -20.33 -13.64 -1.62
N GLN A 23 -20.32 -14.21 -2.82
CA GLN A 23 -21.40 -14.05 -3.77
C GLN A 23 -22.66 -14.77 -3.33
N LYS A 24 -22.53 -16.01 -2.85
CA LYS A 24 -23.66 -16.86 -2.48
C LYS A 24 -24.39 -16.36 -1.23
N TYR A 25 -23.67 -15.96 -0.19
CA TYR A 25 -24.25 -15.60 1.10
C TYR A 25 -24.48 -14.10 1.30
N PHE A 26 -23.69 -13.25 0.64
CA PHE A 26 -23.73 -11.81 0.80
C PHE A 26 -24.09 -11.04 -0.48
N GLY A 27 -24.15 -11.72 -1.62
CA GLY A 27 -24.40 -11.07 -2.91
C GLY A 27 -23.27 -10.12 -3.34
N ILE A 28 -22.08 -10.28 -2.77
CA ILE A 28 -20.93 -9.41 -3.04
C ILE A 28 -20.00 -10.07 -4.05
N ARG A 29 -19.76 -9.39 -5.16
CA ARG A 29 -18.77 -9.82 -6.15
C ARG A 29 -17.38 -9.45 -5.67
N ALA A 30 -16.44 -10.41 -5.74
CA ALA A 30 -15.04 -10.20 -5.45
C ALA A 30 -14.24 -9.99 -6.74
N GLU A 31 -13.35 -9.00 -6.72
CA GLU A 31 -12.41 -8.69 -7.79
C GLU A 31 -10.99 -8.64 -7.24
N TRP A 32 -10.03 -9.06 -8.06
CA TRP A 32 -8.61 -9.00 -7.72
C TRP A 32 -7.87 -8.02 -8.59
N VAL A 33 -7.06 -7.19 -7.98
CA VAL A 33 -6.15 -6.25 -8.66
C VAL A 33 -4.74 -6.55 -8.21
N ASP A 34 -3.83 -6.71 -9.16
CA ASP A 34 -2.41 -6.93 -8.88
C ASP A 34 -1.76 -5.64 -8.35
N GLU A 35 -0.91 -5.75 -7.33
CA GLU A 35 -0.14 -4.62 -6.79
C GLU A 35 0.74 -3.95 -7.84
N VAL A 36 1.21 -4.69 -8.83
CA VAL A 36 2.00 -4.15 -9.95
C VAL A 36 1.24 -3.07 -10.72
N GLU A 37 -0.09 -3.19 -10.83
CA GLU A 37 -0.91 -2.16 -11.46
C GLU A 37 -0.89 -0.85 -10.68
N ILE A 38 -0.89 -0.91 -9.36
CA ILE A 38 -0.77 0.28 -8.49
C ILE A 38 0.59 0.94 -8.69
N LEU A 39 1.66 0.15 -8.69
CA LEU A 39 3.03 0.63 -8.93
C LEU A 39 3.16 1.27 -10.32
N ARG A 40 2.54 0.66 -11.33
CA ARG A 40 2.50 1.21 -12.70
C ARG A 40 1.81 2.57 -12.72
N ARG A 41 0.68 2.72 -12.06
CA ARG A 41 -0.05 3.99 -11.98
C ARG A 41 0.74 5.06 -11.23
N ILE A 42 1.45 4.70 -10.16
CA ILE A 42 2.35 5.62 -9.46
C ILE A 42 3.45 6.11 -10.42
N ALA A 43 4.07 5.20 -11.18
CA ALA A 43 5.15 5.53 -12.09
C ALA A 43 4.71 6.45 -13.25
N ILE A 44 3.48 6.25 -13.76
CA ILE A 44 2.90 7.07 -14.82
C ILE A 44 2.35 8.41 -14.28
N GLY A 45 2.05 8.48 -12.98
CA GLY A 45 1.49 9.68 -12.34
C GLY A 45 -0.02 9.81 -12.53
N ILE A 46 -0.75 8.70 -12.51
CA ILE A 46 -2.23 8.70 -12.61
C ILE A 46 -2.84 9.00 -11.24
N TYR A 47 -2.75 10.23 -10.80
CA TYR A 47 -3.41 10.77 -9.61
C TYR A 47 -3.54 12.28 -9.78
N ASP A 48 -4.48 12.89 -9.04
CA ASP A 48 -4.68 14.34 -9.07
C ASP A 48 -3.54 15.03 -8.31
N PRO A 49 -2.75 15.93 -8.99
CA PRO A 49 -1.66 16.64 -8.34
C PRO A 49 -2.10 17.57 -7.20
N GLU A 50 -3.28 18.17 -7.30
CA GLU A 50 -3.78 19.06 -6.24
C GLU A 50 -4.19 18.28 -4.99
N GLU A 51 -4.87 17.15 -5.17
CA GLU A 51 -5.19 16.25 -4.06
C GLU A 51 -3.93 15.68 -3.43
N TYR A 52 -2.93 15.35 -4.24
CA TYR A 52 -1.64 14.87 -3.75
C TYR A 52 -0.96 15.89 -2.83
N GLU A 53 -0.86 17.14 -3.25
CA GLU A 53 -0.24 18.20 -2.45
C GLU A 53 -0.99 18.44 -1.13
N LYS A 54 -2.32 18.49 -1.17
CA LYS A 54 -3.16 18.65 0.02
C LYS A 54 -2.99 17.46 0.99
N ALA A 55 -3.02 16.24 0.47
CA ALA A 55 -2.85 15.04 1.26
C ALA A 55 -1.46 14.95 1.89
N LEU A 56 -0.41 15.30 1.14
CA LEU A 56 0.96 15.31 1.64
C LEU A 56 1.16 16.33 2.75
N GLN A 57 0.62 17.54 2.60
CA GLN A 57 0.66 18.57 3.63
C GLN A 57 -0.08 18.12 4.90
N TRP A 58 -1.25 17.52 4.73
CA TRP A 58 -2.03 17.00 5.85
C TRP A 58 -1.27 15.90 6.61
N VAL A 59 -0.66 14.98 5.88
CA VAL A 59 0.14 13.88 6.47
C VAL A 59 1.32 14.45 7.25
N LYS A 60 2.07 15.40 6.69
CA LYS A 60 3.21 16.04 7.36
C LYS A 60 2.81 16.79 8.62
N ALA A 61 1.60 17.34 8.66
CA ALA A 61 1.09 18.08 9.82
C ALA A 61 0.51 17.19 10.92
N ASN A 62 -0.10 16.06 10.56
CA ASN A 62 -0.90 15.25 11.47
C ASN A 62 -0.31 13.87 11.78
N CYS A 63 0.55 13.33 10.92
CA CYS A 63 1.16 12.03 11.10
C CYS A 63 2.56 12.16 11.70
N ARG A 64 2.91 11.24 12.57
CA ARG A 64 4.26 11.13 13.14
C ARG A 64 4.91 9.87 12.59
N GLU A 65 6.21 9.94 12.34
CA GLU A 65 6.99 8.75 12.04
C GLU A 65 6.95 7.80 13.23
N GLY A 66 6.63 6.53 12.94
CA GLY A 66 6.75 5.48 13.92
C GLY A 66 8.21 5.07 14.13
N PHE A 67 8.49 4.45 15.25
CA PHE A 67 9.77 3.80 15.46
C PHE A 67 9.76 2.42 14.78
N ASP A 68 10.57 2.25 13.75
CA ASP A 68 10.78 0.95 13.15
C ASP A 68 11.79 0.14 13.96
N LYS A 69 11.27 -0.83 14.71
CA LYS A 69 12.10 -1.74 15.52
C LYS A 69 12.99 -2.65 14.69
N ASN A 70 12.73 -2.77 13.38
CA ASN A 70 13.53 -3.58 12.47
C ASN A 70 14.76 -2.84 11.95
N LEU A 71 14.87 -1.53 12.16
CA LEU A 71 16.05 -0.72 11.85
C LEU A 71 17.09 -0.73 12.99
N GLY A 72 17.17 -1.82 13.76
CA GLY A 72 18.19 -2.00 14.79
C GLY A 72 19.59 -2.21 14.24
N LYS A 73 20.60 -1.97 15.09
CA LYS A 73 22.04 -2.11 14.76
C LYS A 73 22.46 -3.53 14.36
N ASP A 74 21.62 -4.52 14.62
CA ASP A 74 21.88 -5.94 14.41
C ASP A 74 21.31 -6.49 13.09
N LEU A 75 20.85 -5.63 12.20
CA LEU A 75 20.37 -6.06 10.88
C LEU A 75 21.55 -6.55 10.01
N PRO A 76 21.40 -7.69 9.31
CA PRO A 76 22.42 -8.17 8.40
C PRO A 76 22.81 -7.09 7.38
N GLU A 77 24.09 -7.01 7.04
CA GLU A 77 24.64 -6.01 6.12
C GLU A 77 23.95 -5.99 4.74
N VAL A 78 23.35 -7.12 4.34
CA VAL A 78 22.54 -7.28 3.12
C VAL A 78 21.26 -6.44 3.18
N ILE A 79 20.65 -6.32 4.36
CA ILE A 79 19.41 -5.53 4.56
C ILE A 79 19.75 -4.04 4.70
N THR A 80 20.84 -3.71 5.36
CA THR A 80 21.28 -2.31 5.52
C THR A 80 21.83 -1.70 4.24
N LYS A 81 22.30 -2.51 3.28
CA LYS A 81 22.73 -2.06 1.95
C LYS A 81 21.59 -1.97 0.92
N SER A 82 20.45 -2.61 1.17
CA SER A 82 19.24 -2.32 0.40
C SER A 82 18.87 -0.87 0.71
N LYS A 83 18.81 -0.03 -0.32
CA LYS A 83 18.55 1.40 -0.22
C LYS A 83 17.38 1.66 0.69
N ILE A 84 17.64 2.08 1.93
CA ILE A 84 16.61 2.62 2.79
C ILE A 84 16.10 3.87 2.08
N ILE A 85 14.85 3.82 1.64
CA ILE A 85 14.20 4.96 1.02
C ILE A 85 14.10 6.02 2.12
N PRO A 86 14.56 7.28 1.91
CA PRO A 86 14.42 8.33 2.91
C PRO A 86 12.96 8.47 3.35
N ALA A 87 12.70 8.69 4.63
CA ALA A 87 11.36 8.74 5.20
C ALA A 87 10.42 9.70 4.46
N GLU A 88 10.92 10.82 3.93
CA GLU A 88 10.13 11.71 3.08
C GLU A 88 9.61 11.04 1.81
N LYS A 89 10.43 10.21 1.16
CA LYS A 89 10.01 9.46 -0.05
C LYS A 89 9.02 8.36 0.29
N ASP A 90 9.09 7.78 1.47
CA ASP A 90 8.11 6.80 1.95
C ASP A 90 6.73 7.45 2.13
N TRP A 91 6.66 8.64 2.72
CA TRP A 91 5.42 9.40 2.84
C TRP A 91 4.84 9.78 1.48
N GLU A 92 5.67 10.22 0.54
CA GLU A 92 5.24 10.50 -0.84
C GLU A 92 4.67 9.25 -1.51
N PHE A 93 5.33 8.11 -1.36
CA PHE A 93 4.86 6.84 -1.91
C PHE A 93 3.52 6.41 -1.31
N ILE A 94 3.39 6.46 0.02
CA ILE A 94 2.16 6.09 0.73
C ILE A 94 0.99 6.96 0.30
N VAL A 95 1.18 8.27 0.20
CA VAL A 95 0.14 9.20 -0.24
C VAL A 95 -0.29 8.92 -1.67
N LYS A 96 0.66 8.71 -2.60
CA LYS A 96 0.36 8.36 -3.99
C LYS A 96 -0.43 7.05 -4.08
N MET A 97 0.01 6.03 -3.35
CA MET A 97 -0.67 4.74 -3.30
C MET A 97 -2.11 4.87 -2.79
N THR A 98 -2.31 5.64 -1.72
CA THR A 98 -3.64 5.89 -1.14
C THR A 98 -4.57 6.58 -2.14
N LEU A 99 -4.11 7.60 -2.85
CA LEU A 99 -4.92 8.29 -3.86
C LEU A 99 -5.30 7.38 -5.02
N ILE A 100 -4.38 6.54 -5.48
CA ILE A 100 -4.64 5.59 -6.57
C ILE A 100 -5.66 4.53 -6.17
N ILE A 101 -5.61 4.05 -4.93
CA ILE A 101 -6.56 3.05 -4.42
C ILE A 101 -7.96 3.65 -4.26
N ASN A 102 -8.07 4.93 -3.94
CA ASN A 102 -9.36 5.61 -3.81
C ASN A 102 -10.02 5.98 -5.14
N HIS A 103 -9.28 5.96 -6.22
CA HIS A 103 -9.80 6.19 -7.57
C HIS A 103 -10.23 4.88 -8.25
#